data_2441fa9819433a60f6770c8f81f0eaf6
#
_entry.id   2441fa9819433a60f6770c8f81f0eaf6
#
_cell.length_a   1.000
_cell.length_b   1.000
_cell.length_c   1.000
_cell.angle_alpha   90.00
_cell.angle_beta   90.00
_cell.angle_gamma   90.00
#
_symmetry.space_group_name_H-M   'P 1'
#
loop_
_entity.id
_entity.type
_entity.pdbx_description
1 polymer ?
#
loop_
_entity_poly.entity_id
_entity_poly.type
_entity_poly.pdbx_seq_one_letter_code
_entity_poly.pdbx_strand_id
1 'polypeptide(L)'
;MKYLIGIDAGGTKSELVAYDLSGSIVFEKIGGAGNPAVNLENTVNNIISLIGDCTEELGKEECLLISIGMASVETGNYAELIKKYVEGAFGIEIVVLNDAEMACMAYFGSDDGILAIAGTGSSCYVQKNGKGEMVGGWGHILGDEGSGYHIVMEAFKNIVYRIDRNMEFDDLSEKLLKKIGGSSRSEIMEFIYGNEKSAIAALFPIIARGAADGDLHSAAILDKEGKELAELTLTAYGKKGFSGHVTVGIKGGVFHNSALLKQTYINELEKHLKSFNIIEENISATKAVLYLNSRK
;
A
#
# COMPACT_ATOMS: atom_id res chain seq x y z
N MET A 1 -18.97 -4.97 -26.10
CA MET A 1 -18.42 -3.65 -25.70
C MET A 1 -16.98 -3.87 -25.29
N LYS A 2 -16.03 -3.15 -25.93
CA LYS A 2 -14.59 -3.30 -25.59
C LYS A 2 -14.28 -2.78 -24.18
N TYR A 3 -13.43 -3.50 -23.47
CA TYR A 3 -13.06 -3.19 -22.10
C TYR A 3 -11.61 -3.57 -21.76
N LEU A 4 -11.15 -3.08 -20.62
CA LEU A 4 -9.81 -3.28 -20.07
C LEU A 4 -9.94 -3.79 -18.63
N ILE A 5 -9.06 -4.69 -18.21
CA ILE A 5 -9.07 -5.24 -16.83
C ILE A 5 -7.84 -4.73 -16.07
N GLY A 6 -8.07 -4.09 -14.93
CA GLY A 6 -7.05 -3.81 -13.92
C GLY A 6 -7.22 -4.71 -12.70
N ILE A 7 -6.12 -5.28 -12.20
CA ILE A 7 -6.11 -6.13 -10.99
C ILE A 7 -5.08 -5.60 -10.01
N ASP A 8 -5.52 -5.26 -8.80
CA ASP A 8 -4.64 -4.96 -7.65
C ASP A 8 -4.59 -6.21 -6.75
N ALA A 9 -3.49 -6.97 -6.84
CA ALA A 9 -3.32 -8.26 -6.19
C ALA A 9 -2.50 -8.10 -4.90
N GLY A 10 -3.21 -7.89 -3.80
CA GLY A 10 -2.62 -7.72 -2.47
C GLY A 10 -2.39 -9.01 -1.69
N GLY A 11 -1.70 -8.91 -0.57
CA GLY A 11 -1.35 -10.07 0.27
C GLY A 11 -2.54 -10.80 0.90
N THR A 12 -3.70 -10.15 1.06
CA THR A 12 -4.90 -10.73 1.70
C THR A 12 -6.09 -10.87 0.76
N LYS A 13 -6.16 -10.02 -0.25
CA LYS A 13 -7.23 -10.01 -1.26
C LYS A 13 -6.70 -9.44 -2.57
N SER A 14 -7.39 -9.76 -3.66
CA SER A 14 -7.18 -9.14 -4.97
C SER A 14 -8.47 -8.44 -5.40
N GLU A 15 -8.32 -7.24 -5.96
CA GLU A 15 -9.42 -6.46 -6.54
C GLU A 15 -9.30 -6.47 -8.06
N LEU A 16 -10.33 -6.91 -8.75
CA LEU A 16 -10.46 -6.79 -10.21
C LEU A 16 -11.50 -5.74 -10.53
N VAL A 17 -11.13 -4.79 -11.39
CA VAL A 17 -12.06 -3.81 -11.97
C VAL A 17 -11.89 -3.79 -13.49
N ALA A 18 -13.00 -3.96 -14.21
CA ALA A 18 -13.04 -3.76 -15.65
C ALA A 18 -13.61 -2.39 -16.00
N TYR A 19 -12.95 -1.73 -16.93
CA TYR A 19 -13.30 -0.40 -17.41
C TYR A 19 -13.65 -0.45 -18.89
N ASP A 20 -14.68 0.28 -19.32
CA ASP A 20 -14.85 0.59 -20.73
C ASP A 20 -13.77 1.58 -21.21
N LEU A 21 -13.73 1.87 -22.51
CA LEU A 21 -12.73 2.79 -23.08
C LEU A 21 -12.93 4.26 -22.67
N SER A 22 -14.06 4.60 -22.05
CA SER A 22 -14.30 5.91 -21.43
C SER A 22 -13.80 6.03 -19.99
N GLY A 23 -13.37 4.90 -19.39
CA GLY A 23 -12.94 4.80 -18.00
C GLY A 23 -14.08 4.55 -17.00
N SER A 24 -15.29 4.23 -17.50
CA SER A 24 -16.41 3.84 -16.64
C SER A 24 -16.27 2.38 -16.19
N ILE A 25 -16.58 2.10 -14.94
CA ILE A 25 -16.56 0.74 -14.40
C ILE A 25 -17.71 -0.06 -15.00
N VAL A 26 -17.40 -1.22 -15.57
CA VAL A 26 -18.39 -2.14 -16.19
C VAL A 26 -18.46 -3.48 -15.48
N PHE A 27 -17.46 -3.79 -14.64
CA PHE A 27 -17.46 -4.98 -13.77
C PHE A 27 -16.48 -4.77 -12.63
N GLU A 28 -16.79 -5.27 -11.43
CA GLU A 28 -15.87 -5.30 -10.29
C GLU A 28 -16.06 -6.59 -9.47
N LYS A 29 -14.95 -7.14 -8.99
CA LYS A 29 -14.96 -8.32 -8.13
C LYS A 29 -13.76 -8.35 -7.20
N ILE A 30 -14.00 -8.84 -5.97
CA ILE A 30 -12.94 -9.11 -5.00
C ILE A 30 -12.70 -10.61 -4.95
N GLY A 31 -11.43 -11.02 -5.00
CA GLY A 31 -10.98 -12.41 -4.89
C GLY A 31 -9.99 -12.63 -3.75
N GLY A 32 -9.42 -13.82 -3.72
CA GLY A 32 -8.46 -14.25 -2.72
C GLY A 32 -7.11 -13.52 -2.81
N ALA A 33 -6.17 -13.90 -1.91
CA ALA A 33 -4.83 -13.34 -1.85
C ALA A 33 -4.06 -13.48 -3.17
N GLY A 34 -3.25 -12.47 -3.50
CA GLY A 34 -2.52 -12.33 -4.75
C GLY A 34 -1.02 -12.10 -4.58
N ASN A 35 -0.37 -12.66 -3.53
CA ASN A 35 1.08 -12.56 -3.36
C ASN A 35 1.79 -13.86 -3.77
N PRO A 36 2.51 -13.88 -4.91
CA PRO A 36 3.14 -15.09 -5.43
C PRO A 36 4.32 -15.57 -4.57
N ALA A 37 4.97 -14.70 -3.80
CA ALA A 37 6.05 -15.09 -2.91
C ALA A 37 5.55 -15.89 -1.70
N VAL A 38 4.28 -15.75 -1.31
CA VAL A 38 3.64 -16.53 -0.25
C VAL A 38 3.13 -17.86 -0.81
N ASN A 39 2.38 -17.82 -1.90
CA ASN A 39 1.86 -19.02 -2.55
C ASN A 39 1.54 -18.74 -4.03
N LEU A 40 2.43 -19.16 -4.92
CA LEU A 40 2.30 -18.94 -6.36
C LEU A 40 1.06 -19.62 -6.95
N GLU A 41 0.81 -20.89 -6.59
CA GLU A 41 -0.31 -21.66 -7.13
C GLU A 41 -1.67 -21.03 -6.77
N ASN A 42 -1.86 -20.69 -5.50
CA ASN A 42 -3.08 -20.01 -5.06
C ASN A 42 -3.24 -18.64 -5.73
N THR A 43 -2.14 -17.89 -5.88
CA THR A 43 -2.17 -16.59 -6.56
C THR A 43 -2.63 -16.74 -8.00
N VAL A 44 -2.04 -17.67 -8.76
CA VAL A 44 -2.42 -17.95 -10.15
C VAL A 44 -3.90 -18.34 -10.24
N ASN A 45 -4.35 -19.28 -9.39
CA ASN A 45 -5.74 -19.76 -9.39
C ASN A 45 -6.73 -18.64 -9.08
N ASN A 46 -6.42 -17.78 -8.09
CA ASN A 46 -7.27 -16.65 -7.73
C ASN A 46 -7.38 -15.63 -8.88
N ILE A 47 -6.27 -15.31 -9.54
CA ILE A 47 -6.24 -14.37 -10.66
C ILE A 47 -7.00 -14.93 -11.86
N ILE A 48 -6.77 -16.20 -12.20
CA ILE A 48 -7.49 -16.88 -13.31
C ILE A 48 -9.00 -16.94 -13.01
N SER A 49 -9.40 -17.24 -11.79
CA SER A 49 -10.81 -17.24 -11.41
C SER A 49 -11.46 -15.86 -11.57
N LEU A 50 -10.80 -14.80 -11.08
CA LEU A 50 -11.30 -13.42 -11.20
C LEU A 50 -11.47 -13.00 -12.66
N ILE A 51 -10.47 -13.27 -13.52
CA ILE A 51 -10.52 -12.94 -14.94
C ILE A 51 -11.58 -13.78 -15.64
N GLY A 52 -11.70 -15.07 -15.27
CA GLY A 52 -12.71 -15.97 -15.82
C GLY A 52 -14.13 -15.45 -15.60
N ASP A 53 -14.46 -15.09 -14.36
CA ASP A 53 -15.77 -14.50 -14.02
C ASP A 53 -16.09 -13.24 -14.83
N CYS A 54 -15.10 -12.33 -14.94
CA CYS A 54 -15.27 -11.10 -15.71
C CYS A 54 -15.45 -11.36 -17.22
N THR A 55 -14.65 -12.26 -17.78
CA THR A 55 -14.70 -12.59 -19.22
C THR A 55 -15.91 -13.42 -19.59
N GLU A 56 -16.46 -14.23 -18.67
CA GLU A 56 -17.72 -14.93 -18.85
C GLU A 56 -18.91 -13.96 -18.95
N GLU A 57 -18.91 -12.90 -18.13
CA GLU A 57 -19.98 -11.90 -18.13
C GLU A 57 -19.88 -10.91 -19.28
N LEU A 58 -18.68 -10.38 -19.58
CA LEU A 58 -18.50 -9.30 -20.54
C LEU A 58 -18.11 -9.76 -21.95
N GLY A 59 -17.75 -11.02 -22.11
CA GLY A 59 -17.24 -11.58 -23.37
C GLY A 59 -15.73 -11.44 -23.52
N LYS A 60 -15.03 -12.56 -23.60
CA LYS A 60 -13.55 -12.63 -23.65
C LYS A 60 -12.96 -11.86 -24.82
N GLU A 61 -13.57 -11.94 -26.01
CA GLU A 61 -13.10 -11.31 -27.27
C GLU A 61 -13.16 -9.77 -27.23
N GLU A 62 -13.87 -9.21 -26.25
CA GLU A 62 -14.00 -7.77 -26.05
C GLU A 62 -12.92 -7.20 -25.12
N CYS A 63 -12.18 -8.05 -24.39
CA CYS A 63 -11.10 -7.64 -23.51
C CYS A 63 -9.83 -7.33 -24.32
N LEU A 64 -9.35 -6.10 -24.21
CA LEU A 64 -8.19 -5.63 -25.00
C LEU A 64 -6.85 -5.77 -24.25
N LEU A 65 -6.86 -5.62 -22.95
CA LEU A 65 -5.66 -5.60 -22.12
C LEU A 65 -6.00 -5.96 -20.68
N ILE A 66 -5.13 -6.71 -20.03
CA ILE A 66 -5.17 -6.96 -18.60
C ILE A 66 -3.90 -6.39 -17.96
N SER A 67 -4.03 -5.57 -16.92
CA SER A 67 -2.90 -5.16 -16.08
C SER A 67 -3.04 -5.75 -14.68
N ILE A 68 -1.95 -6.27 -14.14
CA ILE A 68 -1.90 -6.88 -12.82
C ILE A 68 -0.78 -6.24 -12.02
N GLY A 69 -1.15 -5.52 -10.94
CA GLY A 69 -0.20 -5.02 -9.94
C GLY A 69 -0.13 -5.99 -8.76
N MET A 70 1.06 -6.42 -8.40
CA MET A 70 1.20 -7.34 -7.26
C MET A 70 2.50 -7.14 -6.49
N ALA A 71 2.39 -7.31 -5.17
CA ALA A 71 3.55 -7.25 -4.29
C ALA A 71 4.54 -8.37 -4.58
N SER A 72 5.83 -8.11 -4.34
CA SER A 72 6.92 -9.10 -4.45
C SER A 72 7.12 -9.70 -5.86
N VAL A 73 6.51 -9.14 -6.88
CA VAL A 73 6.62 -9.65 -8.25
C VAL A 73 8.03 -9.49 -8.84
N GLU A 74 8.83 -8.57 -8.28
CA GLU A 74 10.22 -8.31 -8.68
C GLU A 74 11.21 -9.37 -8.17
N THR A 75 10.82 -10.17 -7.18
CA THR A 75 11.66 -11.25 -6.66
C THR A 75 11.52 -12.50 -7.52
N GLY A 76 12.65 -13.07 -7.94
CA GLY A 76 12.63 -14.21 -8.86
C GLY A 76 12.08 -13.83 -10.24
N ASN A 77 11.32 -14.72 -10.85
CA ASN A 77 10.68 -14.53 -12.15
C ASN A 77 9.13 -14.59 -12.08
N TYR A 78 8.54 -14.13 -10.97
CA TYR A 78 7.10 -14.22 -10.76
C TYR A 78 6.30 -13.46 -11.82
N ALA A 79 6.76 -12.28 -12.26
CA ALA A 79 6.09 -11.52 -13.30
C ALA A 79 5.93 -12.33 -14.60
N GLU A 80 7.01 -12.99 -15.05
CA GLU A 80 7.00 -13.81 -16.26
C GLU A 80 6.13 -15.07 -16.10
N LEU A 81 6.16 -15.70 -14.91
CA LEU A 81 5.35 -16.88 -14.63
C LEU A 81 3.86 -16.54 -14.62
N ILE A 82 3.45 -15.49 -13.90
CA ILE A 82 2.06 -15.03 -13.87
C ILE A 82 1.59 -14.68 -15.27
N LYS A 83 2.38 -13.89 -16.00
CA LYS A 83 2.10 -13.54 -17.38
C LYS A 83 1.85 -14.78 -18.23
N LYS A 84 2.76 -15.75 -18.21
CA LYS A 84 2.67 -16.99 -18.96
C LYS A 84 1.41 -17.80 -18.65
N TYR A 85 1.07 -17.95 -17.37
CA TYR A 85 -0.11 -18.72 -16.96
C TYR A 85 -1.40 -18.04 -17.40
N VAL A 86 -1.51 -16.73 -17.22
CA VAL A 86 -2.74 -15.98 -17.53
C VAL A 86 -2.89 -15.79 -19.04
N GLU A 87 -1.81 -15.47 -19.79
CA GLU A 87 -1.84 -15.44 -21.26
C GLU A 87 -2.20 -16.80 -21.86
N GLY A 88 -1.65 -17.89 -21.27
CA GLY A 88 -1.97 -19.24 -21.70
C GLY A 88 -3.45 -19.63 -21.51
N ALA A 89 -4.09 -19.13 -20.44
CA ALA A 89 -5.50 -19.41 -20.15
C ALA A 89 -6.46 -18.56 -21.02
N PHE A 90 -6.12 -17.31 -21.28
CA PHE A 90 -7.05 -16.35 -21.90
C PHE A 90 -6.65 -15.91 -23.30
N GLY A 91 -5.38 -15.97 -23.69
CA GLY A 91 -4.90 -15.45 -24.97
C GLY A 91 -5.07 -13.93 -25.13
N ILE A 92 -5.18 -13.20 -24.01
CA ILE A 92 -5.30 -11.76 -23.94
C ILE A 92 -3.92 -11.19 -23.55
N GLU A 93 -3.57 -10.03 -24.06
CA GLU A 93 -2.33 -9.34 -23.70
C GLU A 93 -2.33 -8.94 -22.22
N ILE A 94 -1.22 -9.22 -21.52
CA ILE A 94 -1.08 -8.98 -20.07
C ILE A 94 0.18 -8.19 -19.78
N VAL A 95 0.02 -7.20 -18.89
CA VAL A 95 1.11 -6.45 -18.26
C VAL A 95 1.10 -6.75 -16.78
N VAL A 96 2.20 -7.27 -16.26
CA VAL A 96 2.40 -7.50 -14.83
C VAL A 96 3.40 -6.48 -14.30
N LEU A 97 3.02 -5.76 -13.26
CA LEU A 97 3.80 -4.69 -12.63
C LEU A 97 3.92 -4.94 -11.12
N ASN A 98 4.88 -4.28 -10.49
CA ASN A 98 4.88 -4.12 -9.06
C ASN A 98 3.64 -3.31 -8.61
N ASP A 99 3.07 -3.60 -7.44
CA ASP A 99 1.87 -2.95 -6.92
C ASP A 99 2.04 -1.43 -6.73
N ALA A 100 3.20 -0.99 -6.24
CA ALA A 100 3.50 0.43 -6.08
C ALA A 100 3.73 1.14 -7.43
N GLU A 101 4.34 0.47 -8.40
CA GLU A 101 4.47 0.97 -9.78
C GLU A 101 3.11 1.17 -10.42
N MET A 102 2.25 0.15 -10.34
CA MET A 102 0.90 0.23 -10.88
C MET A 102 0.08 1.33 -10.20
N ALA A 103 0.17 1.45 -8.87
CA ALA A 103 -0.47 2.52 -8.14
C ALA A 103 0.05 3.90 -8.56
N CYS A 104 1.37 4.07 -8.70
CA CYS A 104 1.98 5.32 -9.17
C CYS A 104 1.48 5.71 -10.57
N MET A 105 1.41 4.75 -11.48
CA MET A 105 0.85 4.95 -12.82
C MET A 105 -0.63 5.35 -12.79
N ALA A 106 -1.43 4.81 -11.87
CA ALA A 106 -2.82 5.20 -11.70
C ALA A 106 -2.97 6.66 -11.25
N TYR A 107 -2.03 7.16 -10.42
CA TYR A 107 -2.04 8.55 -9.93
C TYR A 107 -1.54 9.56 -10.97
N PHE A 108 -0.52 9.23 -11.71
CA PHE A 108 0.22 10.20 -12.54
C PHE A 108 0.15 9.90 -14.05
N GLY A 109 -0.30 8.71 -14.43
CA GLY A 109 -0.22 8.30 -15.85
C GLY A 109 1.23 8.29 -16.33
N SER A 110 1.57 9.20 -17.25
CA SER A 110 2.93 9.42 -17.76
C SER A 110 3.66 10.58 -17.10
N ASP A 111 2.97 11.36 -16.26
CA ASP A 111 3.54 12.57 -15.65
C ASP A 111 4.51 12.22 -14.52
N ASP A 112 5.44 13.14 -14.27
CA ASP A 112 6.40 13.00 -13.18
C ASP A 112 5.70 13.18 -11.82
N GLY A 113 6.03 12.31 -10.86
CA GLY A 113 5.45 12.38 -9.53
C GLY A 113 6.06 11.41 -8.53
N ILE A 114 5.67 11.56 -7.26
CA ILE A 114 6.06 10.68 -6.16
C ILE A 114 4.79 10.17 -5.49
N LEU A 115 4.62 8.87 -5.39
CA LEU A 115 3.54 8.24 -4.64
C LEU A 115 4.08 7.73 -3.30
N ALA A 116 3.66 8.35 -2.19
CA ALA A 116 3.90 7.86 -0.84
C ALA A 116 2.78 6.90 -0.44
N ILE A 117 3.15 5.69 -0.05
CA ILE A 117 2.22 4.63 0.34
C ILE A 117 2.42 4.31 1.81
N ALA A 118 1.36 4.40 2.62
CA ALA A 118 1.37 4.05 4.04
C ALA A 118 0.10 3.26 4.40
N GLY A 119 0.27 1.94 4.43
CA GLY A 119 -0.76 0.96 4.80
C GLY A 119 -0.25 0.04 5.90
N THR A 120 -0.34 -1.28 5.71
CA THR A 120 0.30 -2.28 6.58
C THR A 120 1.82 -2.11 6.58
N GLY A 121 2.43 -1.83 5.44
CA GLY A 121 3.81 -1.40 5.24
C GLY A 121 3.87 0.01 4.68
N SER A 122 5.08 0.51 4.40
CA SER A 122 5.30 1.81 3.77
C SER A 122 6.36 1.77 2.68
N SER A 123 6.17 2.60 1.67
CA SER A 123 7.12 2.79 0.58
C SER A 123 6.82 4.09 -0.17
N CYS A 124 7.78 4.55 -0.97
CA CYS A 124 7.54 5.55 -2.01
C CYS A 124 7.87 4.95 -3.37
N TYR A 125 7.01 5.21 -4.36
CA TYR A 125 7.36 4.98 -5.76
C TYR A 125 7.48 6.33 -6.46
N VAL A 126 8.62 6.56 -7.11
CA VAL A 126 8.92 7.81 -7.78
C VAL A 126 9.07 7.59 -9.28
N GLN A 127 8.32 8.36 -10.06
CA GLN A 127 8.38 8.35 -11.53
C GLN A 127 8.89 9.68 -12.05
N LYS A 128 9.91 9.64 -12.92
CA LYS A 128 10.42 10.82 -13.62
C LYS A 128 10.93 10.47 -15.01
N ASN A 129 10.51 11.24 -16.03
CA ASN A 129 10.88 11.02 -17.43
C ASN A 129 10.62 9.58 -17.90
N GLY A 130 9.49 9.00 -17.50
CA GLY A 130 9.08 7.63 -17.84
C GLY A 130 9.88 6.52 -17.15
N LYS A 131 10.71 6.85 -16.16
CA LYS A 131 11.49 5.88 -15.38
C LYS A 131 11.05 5.87 -13.93
N GLY A 132 10.49 4.75 -13.49
CA GLY A 132 10.07 4.55 -12.11
C GLY A 132 11.16 3.92 -11.25
N GLU A 133 11.05 4.12 -9.93
CA GLU A 133 11.92 3.50 -8.93
C GLU A 133 11.23 3.48 -7.57
N MET A 134 11.42 2.39 -6.83
CA MET A 134 10.97 2.29 -5.44
C MET A 134 12.01 2.86 -4.48
N VAL A 135 11.54 3.55 -3.43
CA VAL A 135 12.33 4.02 -2.29
C VAL A 135 11.65 3.52 -1.02
N GLY A 136 12.39 2.90 -0.12
CA GLY A 136 11.82 2.13 0.99
C GLY A 136 11.20 0.80 0.52
N GLY A 137 10.19 0.31 1.22
CA GLY A 137 9.54 -0.96 0.88
C GLY A 137 10.39 -2.20 1.16
N TRP A 138 11.38 -2.10 2.05
CA TRP A 138 12.27 -3.21 2.43
C TRP A 138 11.62 -4.21 3.39
N GLY A 139 10.36 -3.96 3.76
CA GLY A 139 9.62 -4.76 4.72
C GLY A 139 9.92 -4.39 6.18
N HIS A 140 9.12 -4.93 7.08
CA HIS A 140 9.01 -4.50 8.47
C HIS A 140 10.24 -4.79 9.36
N ILE A 141 11.21 -5.55 8.89
CA ILE A 141 12.45 -5.83 9.63
C ILE A 141 13.53 -4.78 9.29
N LEU A 142 13.55 -4.28 8.06
CA LEU A 142 14.58 -3.39 7.54
C LEU A 142 14.07 -1.96 7.26
N GLY A 143 12.77 -1.70 7.49
CA GLY A 143 12.13 -0.44 7.18
C GLY A 143 10.66 -0.42 7.58
N ASP A 144 9.82 0.12 6.71
CA ASP A 144 8.39 0.32 6.90
C ASP A 144 8.05 1.39 7.96
N GLU A 145 8.97 2.32 8.25
CA GLU A 145 8.70 3.48 9.09
C GLU A 145 7.49 4.24 8.56
N GLY A 146 6.63 4.72 9.45
CA GLY A 146 5.38 5.38 9.10
C GLY A 146 4.24 4.46 8.69
N SER A 147 4.46 3.14 8.64
CA SER A 147 3.39 2.16 8.37
C SER A 147 2.54 1.86 9.60
N GLY A 148 1.34 1.31 9.38
CA GLY A 148 0.47 0.87 10.47
C GLY A 148 1.14 -0.17 11.36
N TYR A 149 1.93 -1.09 10.79
CA TYR A 149 2.72 -2.03 11.57
C TYR A 149 3.75 -1.33 12.46
N HIS A 150 4.57 -0.44 11.89
CA HIS A 150 5.65 0.23 12.63
C HIS A 150 5.09 1.13 13.74
N ILE A 151 4.02 1.87 13.47
CA ILE A 151 3.31 2.70 14.44
C ILE A 151 2.84 1.85 15.65
N VAL A 152 2.24 0.69 15.40
CA VAL A 152 1.77 -0.22 16.46
C VAL A 152 2.95 -0.79 17.23
N MET A 153 4.04 -1.17 16.55
CA MET A 153 5.25 -1.66 17.22
C MET A 153 5.90 -0.61 18.13
N GLU A 154 5.90 0.67 17.75
CA GLU A 154 6.36 1.76 18.62
C GLU A 154 5.52 1.85 19.92
N ALA A 155 4.20 1.71 19.80
CA ALA A 155 3.32 1.67 20.98
C ALA A 155 3.61 0.44 21.87
N PHE A 156 3.82 -0.75 21.28
CA PHE A 156 4.19 -1.94 22.07
C PHE A 156 5.58 -1.84 22.71
N LYS A 157 6.55 -1.17 22.06
CA LYS A 157 7.85 -0.88 22.69
C LYS A 157 7.69 -0.04 23.97
N ASN A 158 6.75 0.92 23.97
CA ASN A 158 6.45 1.68 25.18
C ASN A 158 5.79 0.81 26.28
N ILE A 159 4.87 -0.08 25.91
CA ILE A 159 4.27 -1.04 26.84
C ILE A 159 5.37 -1.88 27.53
N VAL A 160 6.28 -2.45 26.73
CA VAL A 160 7.41 -3.23 27.24
C VAL A 160 8.31 -2.38 28.15
N TYR A 161 8.61 -1.14 27.73
CA TYR A 161 9.39 -0.20 28.55
C TYR A 161 8.77 0.02 29.92
N ARG A 162 7.43 0.17 30.01
CA ARG A 162 6.71 0.36 31.28
C ARG A 162 6.70 -0.90 32.13
N ILE A 163 6.49 -2.07 31.54
CA ILE A 163 6.54 -3.37 32.24
C ILE A 163 7.91 -3.57 32.88
N ASP A 164 8.99 -3.39 32.13
CA ASP A 164 10.37 -3.62 32.61
C ASP A 164 10.77 -2.67 33.76
N ARG A 165 10.05 -1.55 33.92
CA ARG A 165 10.32 -0.52 34.94
C ARG A 165 9.26 -0.43 36.04
N ASN A 166 8.29 -1.38 36.06
CA ASN A 166 7.16 -1.39 36.98
C ASN A 166 6.40 -0.03 37.01
N MET A 167 6.23 0.58 35.82
CA MET A 167 5.44 1.80 35.68
C MET A 167 3.98 1.46 35.40
N GLU A 168 3.08 2.33 35.85
CA GLU A 168 1.66 2.22 35.47
C GLU A 168 1.46 2.34 33.98
N PHE A 169 0.47 1.65 33.41
CA PHE A 169 0.09 1.79 32.02
C PHE A 169 -0.60 3.14 31.80
N ASP A 170 -0.31 3.75 30.64
CA ASP A 170 -1.09 4.87 30.14
C ASP A 170 -2.34 4.37 29.40
N ASP A 171 -3.22 5.31 29.07
CA ASP A 171 -4.49 5.05 28.41
C ASP A 171 -4.33 4.27 27.10
N LEU A 172 -3.30 4.59 26.30
CA LEU A 172 -2.99 3.89 25.06
C LEU A 172 -2.59 2.43 25.33
N SER A 173 -1.69 2.22 26.30
CA SER A 173 -1.25 0.89 26.69
C SER A 173 -2.42 0.02 27.15
N GLU A 174 -3.31 0.55 28.00
CA GLU A 174 -4.49 -0.17 28.48
C GLU A 174 -5.43 -0.58 27.32
N LYS A 175 -5.69 0.34 26.39
CA LYS A 175 -6.55 0.08 25.22
C LYS A 175 -5.97 -1.02 24.32
N LEU A 176 -4.65 -0.98 24.06
CA LEU A 176 -3.98 -1.99 23.24
C LEU A 176 -3.96 -3.36 23.93
N LEU A 177 -3.60 -3.42 25.23
CA LEU A 177 -3.59 -4.65 26.01
C LEU A 177 -4.98 -5.28 26.11
N LYS A 178 -6.00 -4.47 26.35
CA LYS A 178 -7.40 -4.91 26.32
C LYS A 178 -7.80 -5.48 24.96
N LYS A 179 -7.33 -4.86 23.88
CA LYS A 179 -7.67 -5.31 22.51
C LYS A 179 -7.05 -6.64 22.15
N ILE A 180 -5.82 -6.92 22.61
CA ILE A 180 -5.15 -8.21 22.40
C ILE A 180 -5.61 -9.29 23.40
N GLY A 181 -6.34 -8.91 24.45
CA GLY A 181 -6.87 -9.83 25.45
C GLY A 181 -5.88 -10.29 26.50
N GLY A 182 -4.74 -9.59 26.68
CA GLY A 182 -3.72 -9.97 27.64
C GLY A 182 -2.76 -8.84 27.99
N SER A 183 -2.15 -8.93 29.20
CA SER A 183 -1.19 -7.92 29.68
C SER A 183 0.11 -8.54 30.22
N SER A 184 0.17 -9.87 30.29
CA SER A 184 1.38 -10.58 30.69
C SER A 184 2.41 -10.60 29.57
N ARG A 185 3.67 -10.78 29.93
CA ARG A 185 4.77 -10.94 28.96
C ARG A 185 4.49 -12.05 27.94
N SER A 186 3.96 -13.19 28.37
CA SER A 186 3.66 -14.32 27.47
C SER A 186 2.58 -13.96 26.46
N GLU A 187 1.50 -13.32 26.87
CA GLU A 187 0.39 -12.94 25.99
C GLU A 187 0.83 -11.88 24.94
N ILE A 188 1.63 -10.89 25.37
CA ILE A 188 2.19 -9.90 24.44
C ILE A 188 3.11 -10.57 23.42
N MET A 189 4.00 -11.47 23.87
CA MET A 189 4.90 -12.21 23.00
C MET A 189 4.13 -13.10 22.02
N GLU A 190 3.11 -13.82 22.51
CA GLU A 190 2.25 -14.64 21.67
C GLU A 190 1.54 -13.80 20.60
N PHE A 191 1.00 -12.64 20.97
CA PHE A 191 0.36 -11.75 20.01
C PHE A 191 1.35 -11.23 18.96
N ILE A 192 2.51 -10.71 19.36
CA ILE A 192 3.46 -10.06 18.44
C ILE A 192 4.15 -11.08 17.54
N TYR A 193 4.56 -12.23 18.06
CA TYR A 193 5.33 -13.23 17.29
C TYR A 193 4.45 -14.35 16.69
N GLY A 194 3.23 -14.51 17.18
CA GLY A 194 2.29 -15.51 16.69
C GLY A 194 1.34 -15.02 15.59
N ASN A 195 1.34 -13.73 15.30
CA ASN A 195 0.46 -13.15 14.29
C ASN A 195 1.22 -12.58 13.10
N GLU A 196 0.53 -12.53 11.97
CA GLU A 196 1.04 -11.87 10.77
C GLU A 196 1.06 -10.34 10.95
N LYS A 197 1.92 -9.69 10.16
CA LYS A 197 2.09 -8.23 10.11
C LYS A 197 0.75 -7.47 9.97
N SER A 198 -0.18 -7.99 9.18
CA SER A 198 -1.50 -7.39 8.93
C SER A 198 -2.37 -7.35 10.20
N ALA A 199 -2.32 -8.40 11.02
CA ALA A 199 -3.08 -8.47 12.27
C ALA A 199 -2.54 -7.46 13.32
N ILE A 200 -1.22 -7.26 13.35
CA ILE A 200 -0.60 -6.26 14.21
C ILE A 200 -0.96 -4.85 13.73
N ALA A 201 -0.81 -4.57 12.44
CA ALA A 201 -1.15 -3.28 11.84
C ALA A 201 -2.64 -2.92 12.00
N ALA A 202 -3.53 -3.92 12.15
CA ALA A 202 -4.96 -3.70 12.39
C ALA A 202 -5.27 -2.99 13.73
N LEU A 203 -4.29 -2.86 14.64
CA LEU A 203 -4.42 -2.07 15.86
C LEU A 203 -4.18 -0.57 15.65
N PHE A 204 -3.64 -0.15 14.52
CA PHE A 204 -3.38 1.26 14.19
C PHE A 204 -4.55 2.21 14.48
N PRO A 205 -5.83 1.87 14.19
CA PRO A 205 -6.95 2.75 14.46
C PRO A 205 -7.10 3.14 15.95
N ILE A 206 -6.59 2.32 16.89
CA ILE A 206 -6.62 2.64 18.32
C ILE A 206 -5.68 3.82 18.60
N ILE A 207 -4.50 3.83 17.99
CA ILE A 207 -3.51 4.90 18.15
C ILE A 207 -3.99 6.18 17.45
N ALA A 208 -4.50 6.04 16.23
CA ALA A 208 -5.05 7.17 15.49
C ALA A 208 -6.20 7.84 16.25
N ARG A 209 -7.10 7.04 16.82
CA ARG A 209 -8.20 7.54 17.66
C ARG A 209 -7.69 8.15 18.96
N GLY A 210 -6.73 7.52 19.63
CA GLY A 210 -6.11 8.06 20.85
C GLY A 210 -5.58 9.48 20.63
N ALA A 211 -4.82 9.69 19.56
CA ALA A 211 -4.30 11.01 19.23
C ALA A 211 -5.43 12.03 18.93
N ALA A 212 -6.48 11.62 18.23
CA ALA A 212 -7.63 12.48 17.98
C ALA A 212 -8.40 12.87 19.27
N ASP A 213 -8.42 11.98 20.26
CA ASP A 213 -9.03 12.21 21.56
C ASP A 213 -8.07 12.94 22.55
N GLY A 214 -6.87 13.33 22.11
CA GLY A 214 -5.91 14.14 22.87
C GLY A 214 -4.87 13.35 23.67
N ASP A 215 -4.72 12.04 23.43
CA ASP A 215 -3.64 11.26 24.04
C ASP A 215 -2.28 11.69 23.50
N LEU A 216 -1.43 12.19 24.40
CA LEU A 216 -0.12 12.76 24.05
C LEU A 216 0.87 11.72 23.55
N HIS A 217 0.77 10.48 24.00
CA HIS A 217 1.68 9.42 23.58
C HIS A 217 1.34 8.95 22.16
N SER A 218 0.05 8.73 21.88
CA SER A 218 -0.43 8.46 20.51
C SER A 218 -0.01 9.58 19.57
N ALA A 219 -0.18 10.85 19.98
CA ALA A 219 0.21 12.00 19.18
C ALA A 219 1.71 12.05 18.90
N ALA A 220 2.54 11.75 19.89
CA ALA A 220 4.01 11.73 19.73
C ALA A 220 4.47 10.63 18.75
N ILE A 221 3.85 9.44 18.81
CA ILE A 221 4.13 8.36 17.87
C ILE A 221 3.76 8.82 16.44
N LEU A 222 2.57 9.36 16.23
CA LEU A 222 2.10 9.75 14.91
C LEU A 222 2.89 10.95 14.33
N ASP A 223 3.35 11.86 15.18
CA ASP A 223 4.23 12.96 14.76
C ASP A 223 5.59 12.43 14.29
N LYS A 224 6.21 11.52 15.05
CA LYS A 224 7.45 10.86 14.64
C LYS A 224 7.29 10.16 13.30
N GLU A 225 6.29 9.30 13.18
CA GLU A 225 6.08 8.45 12.01
C GLU A 225 5.65 9.26 10.76
N GLY A 226 4.96 10.38 10.94
CA GLY A 226 4.68 11.32 9.84
C GLY A 226 5.94 11.98 9.29
N LYS A 227 6.93 12.29 10.14
CA LYS A 227 8.23 12.82 9.72
C LYS A 227 9.05 11.76 8.96
N GLU A 228 9.04 10.51 9.41
CA GLU A 228 9.73 9.41 8.72
C GLU A 228 9.18 9.20 7.30
N LEU A 229 7.84 9.24 7.12
CA LEU A 229 7.23 9.18 5.79
C LEU A 229 7.62 10.38 4.91
N ALA A 230 7.73 11.57 5.48
CA ALA A 230 8.19 12.75 4.75
C ALA A 230 9.64 12.61 4.31
N GLU A 231 10.51 12.12 5.19
CA GLU A 231 11.93 11.88 4.87
C GLU A 231 12.08 10.85 3.73
N LEU A 232 11.26 9.80 3.72
CA LEU A 232 11.22 8.83 2.64
C LEU A 232 10.84 9.49 1.29
N THR A 233 9.86 10.39 1.31
CA THR A 233 9.42 11.16 0.13
C THR A 233 10.51 12.13 -0.34
N LEU A 234 11.19 12.82 0.58
CA LEU A 234 12.31 13.71 0.29
C LEU A 234 13.51 12.94 -0.28
N THR A 235 13.75 11.74 0.21
CA THR A 235 14.78 10.83 -0.34
C THR A 235 14.43 10.47 -1.80
N ALA A 236 13.17 10.15 -2.08
CA ALA A 236 12.69 9.86 -3.45
C ALA A 236 12.85 11.09 -4.38
N TYR A 237 12.50 12.28 -3.88
CA TYR A 237 12.67 13.55 -4.58
C TYR A 237 14.13 13.80 -4.96
N GLY A 238 15.05 13.66 -4.01
CA GLY A 238 16.49 13.85 -4.23
C GLY A 238 17.10 12.79 -5.15
N LYS A 239 16.75 11.52 -4.94
CA LYS A 239 17.27 10.37 -5.70
C LYS A 239 16.94 10.46 -7.19
N LYS A 240 15.74 10.94 -7.55
CA LYS A 240 15.37 11.19 -8.96
C LYS A 240 15.79 12.57 -9.48
N GLY A 241 16.47 13.38 -8.68
CA GLY A 241 16.97 14.67 -9.10
C GLY A 241 15.87 15.67 -9.46
N PHE A 242 14.77 15.69 -8.71
CA PHE A 242 13.82 16.78 -8.79
C PHE A 242 14.47 18.06 -8.27
N SER A 243 14.20 19.19 -8.90
CA SER A 243 14.78 20.48 -8.52
C SER A 243 13.77 21.63 -8.51
N GLY A 244 12.49 21.32 -8.73
CA GLY A 244 11.41 22.31 -8.81
C GLY A 244 10.12 21.77 -8.25
N HIS A 245 9.04 22.10 -8.92
CA HIS A 245 7.71 21.60 -8.56
C HIS A 245 7.62 20.08 -8.69
N VAL A 246 6.93 19.44 -7.75
CA VAL A 246 6.62 18.01 -7.79
C VAL A 246 5.19 17.75 -7.34
N THR A 247 4.50 16.82 -7.98
CA THR A 247 3.22 16.33 -7.49
C THR A 247 3.47 15.08 -6.64
N VAL A 248 2.93 15.08 -5.43
CA VAL A 248 3.02 13.97 -4.48
C VAL A 248 1.63 13.38 -4.27
N GLY A 249 1.46 12.11 -4.60
CA GLY A 249 0.26 11.35 -4.23
C GLY A 249 0.45 10.71 -2.87
N ILE A 250 -0.62 10.65 -2.06
CA ILE A 250 -0.62 9.88 -0.81
C ILE A 250 -1.67 8.77 -0.88
N LYS A 251 -1.27 7.55 -0.50
CA LYS A 251 -2.13 6.36 -0.57
C LYS A 251 -2.01 5.53 0.71
N GLY A 252 -3.13 4.92 1.10
CA GLY A 252 -3.16 3.94 2.18
C GLY A 252 -3.84 4.41 3.45
N GLY A 253 -4.25 3.41 4.26
CA GLY A 253 -5.10 3.63 5.42
C GLY A 253 -4.49 4.50 6.51
N VAL A 254 -3.15 4.58 6.59
CA VAL A 254 -2.49 5.42 7.60
C VAL A 254 -2.75 6.90 7.33
N PHE A 255 -2.57 7.36 6.09
CA PHE A 255 -2.86 8.74 5.72
C PHE A 255 -4.34 9.10 5.86
N HIS A 256 -5.24 8.17 5.47
CA HIS A 256 -6.68 8.43 5.50
C HIS A 256 -7.27 8.42 6.92
N ASN A 257 -6.72 7.63 7.83
CA ASN A 257 -7.27 7.46 9.17
C ASN A 257 -6.54 8.27 10.24
N SER A 258 -5.49 9.03 9.91
CA SER A 258 -4.78 9.90 10.84
C SER A 258 -4.54 11.30 10.26
N ALA A 259 -5.41 12.24 10.65
CA ALA A 259 -5.25 13.64 10.26
C ALA A 259 -3.94 14.24 10.81
N LEU A 260 -3.57 13.88 12.06
CA LEU A 260 -2.34 14.36 12.68
C LEU A 260 -1.09 13.90 11.90
N LEU A 261 -0.98 12.59 11.62
CA LEU A 261 0.17 12.07 10.87
C LEU A 261 0.26 12.70 9.49
N LYS A 262 -0.87 12.80 8.78
CA LYS A 262 -0.93 13.45 7.46
C LYS A 262 -0.50 14.91 7.54
N GLN A 263 -0.98 15.67 8.52
CA GLN A 263 -0.58 17.06 8.69
C GLN A 263 0.91 17.21 9.01
N THR A 264 1.43 16.35 9.88
CA THR A 264 2.89 16.33 10.18
C THR A 264 3.71 16.03 8.92
N TYR A 265 3.29 15.04 8.14
CA TYR A 265 3.92 14.71 6.86
C TYR A 265 3.96 15.92 5.91
N ILE A 266 2.82 16.59 5.71
CA ILE A 266 2.73 17.79 4.85
C ILE A 266 3.61 18.92 5.38
N ASN A 267 3.53 19.23 6.68
CA ASN A 267 4.33 20.27 7.31
C ASN A 267 5.84 20.02 7.17
N GLU A 268 6.25 18.75 7.20
CA GLU A 268 7.66 18.40 7.02
C GLU A 268 8.11 18.59 5.57
N LEU A 269 7.27 18.20 4.60
CA LEU A 269 7.56 18.49 3.18
C LEU A 269 7.65 19.98 2.89
N GLU A 270 6.79 20.82 3.50
CA GLU A 270 6.81 22.28 3.34
C GLU A 270 8.13 22.94 3.78
N LYS A 271 8.84 22.35 4.75
CA LYS A 271 10.14 22.86 5.20
C LYS A 271 11.26 22.65 4.17
N HIS A 272 11.11 21.62 3.33
CA HIS A 272 12.19 21.15 2.43
C HIS A 272 11.89 21.37 0.95
N LEU A 273 10.62 21.36 0.55
CA LEU A 273 10.20 21.52 -0.84
C LEU A 273 9.68 22.94 -1.09
N LYS A 274 10.25 23.63 -2.07
CA LYS A 274 9.82 25.00 -2.43
C LYS A 274 8.45 25.06 -3.07
N SER A 275 8.03 24.00 -3.76
CA SER A 275 6.75 23.94 -4.46
C SER A 275 6.34 22.48 -4.68
N PHE A 276 5.16 22.12 -4.23
CA PHE A 276 4.56 20.81 -4.48
C PHE A 276 3.04 20.87 -4.39
N ASN A 277 2.38 19.88 -4.97
CA ASN A 277 0.95 19.61 -4.79
C ASN A 277 0.76 18.24 -4.15
N ILE A 278 -0.30 18.10 -3.35
CA ILE A 278 -0.71 16.79 -2.80
C ILE A 278 -1.96 16.30 -3.52
N ILE A 279 -1.95 15.05 -3.98
CA ILE A 279 -3.15 14.32 -4.41
C ILE A 279 -3.58 13.43 -3.24
N GLU A 280 -4.68 13.81 -2.59
CA GLU A 280 -5.24 13.09 -1.44
C GLU A 280 -6.32 12.07 -1.85
N GLU A 281 -6.80 12.12 -3.09
CA GLU A 281 -7.80 11.19 -3.59
C GLU A 281 -7.26 9.74 -3.56
N ASN A 282 -8.06 8.81 -3.04
CA ASN A 282 -7.68 7.39 -3.04
C ASN A 282 -7.97 6.76 -4.40
N ILE A 283 -7.03 6.89 -5.32
CA ILE A 283 -7.13 6.35 -6.67
C ILE A 283 -6.85 4.86 -6.65
N SER A 284 -7.77 4.03 -7.19
CA SER A 284 -7.53 2.59 -7.33
C SER A 284 -6.37 2.33 -8.30
N ALA A 285 -5.44 1.45 -7.90
CA ALA A 285 -4.33 1.04 -8.75
C ALA A 285 -4.81 0.38 -10.05
N THR A 286 -5.98 -0.24 -10.06
CA THR A 286 -6.60 -0.87 -11.24
C THR A 286 -6.78 0.10 -12.41
N LYS A 287 -6.93 1.42 -12.14
CA LYS A 287 -7.03 2.47 -13.18
C LYS A 287 -5.78 2.60 -14.06
N ALA A 288 -4.65 2.08 -13.65
CA ALA A 288 -3.41 2.11 -14.46
C ALA A 288 -3.60 1.48 -15.85
N VAL A 289 -4.50 0.50 -15.98
CA VAL A 289 -4.80 -0.15 -17.26
C VAL A 289 -5.26 0.82 -18.33
N LEU A 290 -5.95 1.90 -17.95
CA LEU A 290 -6.41 2.94 -18.88
C LEU A 290 -5.21 3.67 -19.53
N TYR A 291 -4.19 3.99 -18.73
CA TYR A 291 -2.96 4.65 -19.20
C TYR A 291 -2.08 3.69 -20.00
N LEU A 292 -1.99 2.43 -19.60
CA LEU A 292 -1.25 1.40 -20.34
C LEU A 292 -1.82 1.20 -21.73
N ASN A 293 -3.15 1.21 -21.87
CA ASN A 293 -3.82 1.10 -23.16
C ASN A 293 -3.60 2.34 -24.05
N SER A 294 -3.53 3.54 -23.47
CA SER A 294 -3.33 4.79 -24.23
C SER A 294 -1.91 4.97 -24.80
N ARG A 295 -0.95 4.15 -24.37
CA ARG A 295 0.44 4.16 -24.88
C ARG A 295 0.65 3.31 -26.14
N LYS A 296 -0.39 2.60 -26.57
CA LYS A 296 -0.41 1.80 -27.82
C LYS A 296 -0.95 2.60 -28.97
#